data_474ac91d1eab25bea6048403908cf2aa
#
_entry.id   474ac91d1eab25bea6048403908cf2aa
#
_cell.length_a   1.000
_cell.length_b   1.000
_cell.length_c   1.000
_cell.angle_alpha   90.00
_cell.angle_beta   90.00
_cell.angle_gamma   90.00
#
_symmetry.space_group_name_H-M   'P 1'
#
loop_
_entity.id
_entity.type
_entity.pdbx_description
1 polymer ?
#
loop_
_entity_poly.entity_id
_entity_poly.type
_entity_poly.pdbx_seq_one_letter_code
_entity_poly.pdbx_strand_id
1 'polypeptide(L)'
;MVTQFYSHPDCSNHVTPPGHPEQVARLEHIYGALSAPSFQALDRREAPLCEDADILLCHPQSHLEAILAAEPQSGSRALDADTHMSAGSMTAARRAVGGCIAAVDAVLAGEAGNAFVGCRPPGHHAEQTTPMGFCLFGNAAIAARHAMERHGLERVAIVDFDV
;
A
#
# COMPACT_ATOMS: atom_id res chain seq x y z
N MET A 1 -16.28 3.87 18.47
CA MET A 1 -16.00 3.70 17.03
C MET A 1 -14.99 2.58 16.90
N VAL A 2 -15.13 1.72 15.90
CA VAL A 2 -14.23 0.60 15.64
C VAL A 2 -13.01 1.07 14.85
N THR A 3 -11.86 0.42 15.04
CA THR A 3 -10.68 0.55 14.17
C THR A 3 -10.71 -0.58 13.16
N GLN A 4 -10.68 -0.27 11.87
CA GLN A 4 -10.52 -1.28 10.82
C GLN A 4 -9.04 -1.56 10.54
N PHE A 5 -8.72 -2.83 10.29
CA PHE A 5 -7.39 -3.27 9.92
C PHE A 5 -7.43 -3.97 8.57
N TYR A 6 -6.82 -3.37 7.57
CA TYR A 6 -6.73 -3.91 6.21
C TYR A 6 -5.40 -4.64 5.99
N SER A 7 -5.49 -5.88 5.50
CA SER A 7 -4.33 -6.70 5.15
C SER A 7 -4.70 -7.68 4.04
N HIS A 8 -3.72 -8.28 3.36
CA HIS A 8 -3.96 -9.35 2.40
C HIS A 8 -2.74 -10.26 2.28
N PRO A 9 -2.92 -11.60 2.12
CA PRO A 9 -1.80 -12.55 1.92
C PRO A 9 -0.93 -12.22 0.71
N ASP A 10 -1.49 -11.65 -0.35
CA ASP A 10 -0.75 -11.24 -1.56
C ASP A 10 0.41 -10.29 -1.24
N CYS A 11 0.33 -9.50 -0.15
CA CYS A 11 1.40 -8.61 0.27
C CYS A 11 2.69 -9.34 0.68
N SER A 12 2.60 -10.64 0.99
CA SER A 12 3.77 -11.49 1.25
C SER A 12 4.46 -11.98 -0.01
N ASN A 13 3.83 -11.83 -1.19
CA ASN A 13 4.43 -12.22 -2.47
C ASN A 13 5.40 -11.15 -3.02
N HIS A 14 5.39 -9.95 -2.44
CA HIS A 14 6.44 -8.96 -2.73
C HIS A 14 7.70 -9.33 -1.95
N VAL A 15 8.64 -10.03 -2.63
CA VAL A 15 9.87 -10.56 -2.03
C VAL A 15 11.05 -9.72 -2.46
N THR A 16 11.73 -9.11 -1.51
CA THR A 16 12.95 -8.33 -1.71
C THR A 16 14.20 -9.24 -1.56
N PRO A 17 15.37 -8.79 -2.05
CA PRO A 17 16.61 -9.57 -1.89
C PRO A 17 16.95 -9.90 -0.42
N PRO A 18 17.66 -11.00 -0.15
CA PRO A 18 18.08 -11.33 1.20
C PRO A 18 18.85 -10.19 1.89
N GLY A 19 18.48 -9.88 3.13
CA GLY A 19 19.08 -8.79 3.91
C GLY A 19 18.52 -7.40 3.62
N HIS A 20 17.56 -7.29 2.71
CA HIS A 20 16.88 -6.02 2.45
C HIS A 20 16.07 -5.58 3.68
N PRO A 21 16.11 -4.28 4.09
CA PRO A 21 15.36 -3.81 5.26
C PRO A 21 13.84 -3.92 5.10
N GLU A 22 13.33 -3.68 3.90
CA GLU A 22 11.92 -3.87 3.55
C GLU A 22 11.71 -5.33 3.11
N GLN A 23 11.14 -6.17 3.97
CA GLN A 23 11.03 -7.63 3.77
C GLN A 23 9.73 -8.18 4.35
N VAL A 24 9.35 -9.38 3.90
CA VAL A 24 8.10 -10.07 4.32
C VAL A 24 8.01 -10.22 5.84
N ALA A 25 9.12 -10.50 6.51
CA ALA A 25 9.17 -10.65 7.97
C ALA A 25 8.62 -9.44 8.74
N ARG A 26 8.65 -8.23 8.16
CA ARG A 26 8.03 -7.04 8.78
C ARG A 26 6.52 -7.22 8.96
N LEU A 27 5.83 -7.74 7.93
CA LEU A 27 4.39 -8.03 8.04
C LEU A 27 4.11 -9.17 9.01
N GLU A 28 4.92 -10.23 9.01
CA GLU A 28 4.78 -11.35 9.93
C GLU A 28 4.84 -10.87 11.39
N HIS A 29 5.79 -9.97 11.70
CA HIS A 29 5.90 -9.37 13.02
C HIS A 29 4.69 -8.48 13.38
N ILE A 30 4.23 -7.65 12.43
CA ILE A 30 3.04 -6.79 12.62
C ILE A 30 1.80 -7.66 12.87
N TYR A 31 1.57 -8.68 12.05
CA TYR A 31 0.41 -9.56 12.19
C TYR A 31 0.47 -10.37 13.48
N GLY A 32 1.68 -10.85 13.86
CA GLY A 32 1.91 -11.52 15.14
C GLY A 32 1.58 -10.61 16.32
N ALA A 33 2.07 -9.38 16.31
CA ALA A 33 1.77 -8.41 17.37
C ALA A 33 0.27 -8.07 17.45
N LEU A 34 -0.38 -7.86 16.30
CA LEU A 34 -1.81 -7.56 16.22
C LEU A 34 -2.71 -8.76 16.52
N SER A 35 -2.16 -9.97 16.66
CA SER A 35 -2.91 -11.16 17.11
C SER A 35 -3.07 -11.24 18.63
N ALA A 36 -2.41 -10.38 19.39
CA ALA A 36 -2.51 -10.33 20.84
C ALA A 36 -3.94 -9.99 21.31
N PRO A 37 -4.36 -10.44 22.52
CA PRO A 37 -5.70 -10.18 23.04
C PRO A 37 -6.10 -8.71 23.09
N SER A 38 -5.14 -7.79 23.27
CA SER A 38 -5.36 -6.34 23.27
C SER A 38 -5.87 -5.79 21.93
N PHE A 39 -5.72 -6.54 20.83
CA PHE A 39 -6.13 -6.16 19.48
C PHE A 39 -7.35 -6.97 18.95
N GLN A 40 -8.04 -7.71 19.82
CA GLN A 40 -9.22 -8.49 19.41
C GLN A 40 -10.39 -7.62 18.92
N ALA A 41 -10.44 -6.36 19.32
CA ALA A 41 -11.48 -5.41 18.91
C ALA A 41 -11.26 -4.82 17.50
N LEU A 42 -10.15 -5.15 16.82
CA LEU A 42 -9.92 -4.72 15.44
C LEU A 42 -10.92 -5.43 14.51
N ASP A 43 -11.59 -4.63 13.68
CA ASP A 43 -12.39 -5.14 12.57
C ASP A 43 -11.45 -5.44 11.39
N ARG A 44 -11.16 -6.72 11.19
CA ARG A 44 -10.19 -7.19 10.19
C ARG A 44 -10.86 -7.31 8.83
N ARG A 45 -10.27 -6.65 7.84
CA ARG A 45 -10.75 -6.60 6.47
C ARG A 45 -9.66 -7.02 5.50
N GLU A 46 -10.06 -7.68 4.42
CA GLU A 46 -9.16 -7.92 3.29
C GLU A 46 -8.98 -6.63 2.49
N ALA A 47 -7.73 -6.27 2.20
CA ALA A 47 -7.42 -5.16 1.32
C ALA A 47 -7.86 -5.51 -0.12
N PRO A 48 -8.78 -4.77 -0.75
CA PRO A 48 -9.18 -5.04 -2.12
C PRO A 48 -8.04 -4.73 -3.10
N LEU A 49 -8.15 -5.22 -4.33
CA LEU A 49 -7.30 -4.74 -5.44
C LEU A 49 -7.82 -3.37 -5.88
N CYS A 50 -6.91 -2.43 -6.08
CA CYS A 50 -7.27 -1.16 -6.73
C CYS A 50 -7.38 -1.33 -8.25
N GLU A 51 -8.15 -0.45 -8.88
CA GLU A 51 -8.23 -0.33 -10.32
C GLU A 51 -7.10 0.56 -10.87
N ASP A 52 -6.85 0.50 -12.18
CA ASP A 52 -5.86 1.38 -12.83
C ASP A 52 -6.20 2.86 -12.61
N ALA A 53 -7.49 3.21 -12.66
CA ALA A 53 -7.98 4.57 -12.45
C ALA A 53 -7.59 5.15 -11.08
N ASP A 54 -7.42 4.32 -10.06
CA ASP A 54 -7.00 4.75 -8.73
C ASP A 54 -5.51 5.14 -8.72
N ILE A 55 -4.67 4.33 -9.37
CA ILE A 55 -3.24 4.62 -9.51
C ILE A 55 -3.05 5.91 -10.32
N LEU A 56 -3.85 6.09 -11.36
CA LEU A 56 -3.80 7.26 -12.24
C LEU A 56 -4.21 8.57 -11.57
N LEU A 57 -4.74 8.56 -10.35
CA LEU A 57 -4.95 9.78 -9.56
C LEU A 57 -3.64 10.54 -9.27
N CYS A 58 -2.52 9.82 -9.15
CA CYS A 58 -1.22 10.41 -8.80
C CYS A 58 -0.10 10.08 -9.79
N HIS A 59 -0.24 9.02 -10.59
CA HIS A 59 0.77 8.58 -11.53
C HIS A 59 0.24 8.63 -12.97
N PRO A 60 1.04 9.00 -13.97
CA PRO A 60 0.63 8.92 -15.36
C PRO A 60 0.59 7.46 -15.85
N GLN A 61 -0.14 7.23 -16.93
CA GLN A 61 -0.26 5.92 -17.58
C GLN A 61 1.11 5.28 -17.86
N SER A 62 2.09 6.09 -18.28
CA SER A 62 3.45 5.64 -18.57
C SER A 62 4.16 5.05 -17.34
N HIS A 63 3.91 5.58 -16.13
CA HIS A 63 4.46 5.01 -14.90
C HIS A 63 3.83 3.64 -14.58
N LEU A 64 2.50 3.55 -14.64
CA LEU A 64 1.80 2.29 -14.45
C LEU A 64 2.29 1.21 -15.42
N GLU A 65 2.41 1.55 -16.70
CA GLU A 65 2.91 0.63 -17.73
C GLU A 65 4.37 0.22 -17.48
N ALA A 66 5.21 1.15 -17.04
CA ALA A 66 6.61 0.86 -16.71
C ALA A 66 6.72 -0.12 -15.53
N ILE A 67 5.92 0.06 -14.47
CA ILE A 67 5.90 -0.86 -13.33
C ILE A 67 5.36 -2.23 -13.74
N LEU A 68 4.27 -2.29 -14.52
CA LEU A 68 3.74 -3.54 -15.07
C LEU A 68 4.79 -4.30 -15.90
N ALA A 69 5.50 -3.61 -16.79
CA ALA A 69 6.55 -4.19 -17.64
C ALA A 69 7.81 -4.58 -16.85
N ALA A 70 8.00 -4.04 -15.65
CA ALA A 70 9.13 -4.32 -14.80
C ALA A 70 8.97 -5.59 -13.97
N GLU A 71 7.74 -6.09 -13.75
CA GLU A 71 7.50 -7.27 -12.93
C GLU A 71 8.16 -8.52 -13.55
N PRO A 72 9.09 -9.18 -12.84
CA PRO A 72 9.73 -10.36 -13.36
C PRO A 72 8.82 -11.59 -13.21
N GLN A 73 8.96 -12.54 -14.13
CA GLN A 73 8.25 -13.83 -14.04
C GLN A 73 8.80 -14.73 -12.90
N SER A 74 10.05 -14.50 -12.50
CA SER A 74 10.72 -15.19 -11.39
C SER A 74 11.91 -14.39 -10.88
N GLY A 75 12.33 -14.64 -9.64
CA GLY A 75 13.43 -13.94 -9.02
C GLY A 75 13.09 -12.49 -8.66
N SER A 76 14.09 -11.62 -8.65
CA SER A 76 13.99 -10.21 -8.29
C SER A 76 14.58 -9.32 -9.39
N ARG A 77 13.95 -8.16 -9.61
CA ARG A 77 14.44 -7.10 -10.50
C ARG A 77 14.59 -5.81 -9.71
N ALA A 78 15.76 -5.20 -9.75
CA ALA A 78 16.00 -3.86 -9.24
C ALA A 78 15.41 -2.81 -10.19
N LEU A 79 14.72 -1.83 -9.64
CA LEU A 79 14.23 -0.63 -10.33
C LEU A 79 15.22 0.53 -10.13
N ASP A 80 15.80 0.61 -8.95
CA ASP A 80 16.91 1.50 -8.59
C ASP A 80 17.85 0.79 -7.59
N ALA A 81 18.61 1.56 -6.81
CA ALA A 81 19.61 1.01 -5.88
C ALA A 81 18.99 0.19 -4.74
N ASP A 82 17.75 0.48 -4.33
CA ASP A 82 17.09 -0.11 -3.17
C ASP A 82 15.60 -0.48 -3.38
N THR A 83 15.05 -0.21 -4.54
CA THR A 83 13.67 -0.54 -4.88
C THR A 83 13.62 -1.75 -5.79
N HIS A 84 12.95 -2.82 -5.36
CA HIS A 84 12.95 -4.10 -6.05
C HIS A 84 11.54 -4.59 -6.34
N MET A 85 11.40 -5.43 -7.37
CA MET A 85 10.19 -6.19 -7.65
C MET A 85 10.50 -7.68 -7.75
N SER A 86 9.56 -8.51 -7.34
CA SER A 86 9.51 -9.95 -7.56
C SER A 86 8.21 -10.33 -8.27
N ALA A 87 8.07 -11.58 -8.68
CA ALA A 87 6.79 -12.10 -9.16
C ALA A 87 5.72 -11.93 -8.05
N GLY A 88 4.60 -11.28 -8.38
CA GLY A 88 3.54 -10.93 -7.43
C GLY A 88 3.64 -9.54 -6.79
N SER A 89 4.71 -8.79 -7.05
CA SER A 89 4.87 -7.43 -6.53
C SER A 89 3.78 -6.47 -7.02
N MET A 90 3.34 -6.60 -8.27
CA MET A 90 2.27 -5.74 -8.79
C MET A 90 0.94 -6.00 -8.10
N THR A 91 0.60 -7.27 -7.86
CA THR A 91 -0.62 -7.64 -7.11
C THR A 91 -0.54 -7.12 -5.69
N ALA A 92 0.59 -7.28 -5.01
CA ALA A 92 0.82 -6.75 -3.67
C ALA A 92 0.66 -5.22 -3.63
N ALA A 93 1.24 -4.50 -4.59
CA ALA A 93 1.12 -3.04 -4.69
C ALA A 93 -0.33 -2.59 -4.91
N ARG A 94 -1.10 -3.30 -5.75
CA ARG A 94 -2.53 -3.04 -5.93
C ARG A 94 -3.33 -3.27 -4.64
N ARG A 95 -2.98 -4.29 -3.83
CA ARG A 95 -3.57 -4.50 -2.51
C ARG A 95 -3.25 -3.36 -1.54
N ALA A 96 -2.01 -2.86 -1.57
CA ALA A 96 -1.61 -1.76 -0.71
C ALA A 96 -2.37 -0.46 -1.06
N VAL A 97 -2.48 -0.11 -2.33
CA VAL A 97 -3.28 1.03 -2.79
C VAL A 97 -4.76 0.82 -2.45
N GLY A 98 -5.33 -0.34 -2.82
CA GLY A 98 -6.74 -0.64 -2.60
C GLY A 98 -7.12 -0.65 -1.11
N GLY A 99 -6.24 -1.16 -0.24
CA GLY A 99 -6.41 -1.10 1.20
C GLY A 99 -6.45 0.34 1.73
N CYS A 100 -5.60 1.23 1.21
CA CYS A 100 -5.61 2.65 1.58
C CYS A 100 -6.90 3.35 1.15
N ILE A 101 -7.39 3.08 -0.07
CA ILE A 101 -8.65 3.61 -0.59
C ILE A 101 -9.82 3.11 0.25
N ALA A 102 -9.93 1.80 0.48
CA ALA A 102 -11.01 1.22 1.28
C ALA A 102 -11.02 1.75 2.72
N ALA A 103 -9.84 2.01 3.30
CA ALA A 103 -9.72 2.63 4.62
C ALA A 103 -10.29 4.06 4.63
N VAL A 104 -10.00 4.86 3.60
CA VAL A 104 -10.56 6.22 3.43
C VAL A 104 -12.07 6.15 3.29
N ASP A 105 -12.58 5.29 2.43
CA ASP A 105 -14.01 5.13 2.17
C ASP A 105 -14.76 4.76 3.46
N ALA A 106 -14.28 3.78 4.20
CA ALA A 106 -14.92 3.32 5.44
C ALA A 106 -14.94 4.40 6.54
N VAL A 107 -13.85 5.18 6.67
CA VAL A 107 -13.79 6.26 7.66
C VAL A 107 -14.73 7.40 7.26
N LEU A 108 -14.76 7.80 6.00
CA LEU A 108 -15.63 8.89 5.53
C LEU A 108 -17.11 8.49 5.47
N ALA A 109 -17.41 7.21 5.28
CA ALA A 109 -18.78 6.68 5.40
C ALA A 109 -19.24 6.54 6.86
N GLY A 110 -18.36 6.74 7.84
CA GLY A 110 -18.67 6.58 9.27
C GLY A 110 -18.76 5.12 9.73
N GLU A 111 -18.28 4.17 8.91
CA GLU A 111 -18.22 2.74 9.25
C GLU A 111 -17.11 2.44 10.25
N ALA A 112 -16.04 3.23 10.23
CA ALA A 112 -14.92 3.14 11.15
C ALA A 112 -14.54 4.54 11.70
N GLY A 113 -13.98 4.58 12.90
CA GLY A 113 -13.45 5.83 13.47
C GLY A 113 -12.04 6.16 12.94
N ASN A 114 -11.30 5.13 12.62
CA ASN A 114 -9.98 5.15 12.00
C ASN A 114 -9.69 3.79 11.37
N ALA A 115 -8.60 3.74 10.59
CA ALA A 115 -8.16 2.49 9.97
C ALA A 115 -6.63 2.37 9.99
N PHE A 116 -6.12 1.16 9.98
CA PHE A 116 -4.73 0.81 9.80
C PHE A 116 -4.57 -0.13 8.60
N VAL A 117 -3.64 0.19 7.70
CA VAL A 117 -3.37 -0.62 6.50
C VAL A 117 -2.01 -1.29 6.67
N GLY A 118 -2.02 -2.60 6.93
CA GLY A 118 -0.84 -3.43 7.09
C GLY A 118 -0.48 -4.14 5.79
N CYS A 119 -0.10 -3.39 4.76
CA CYS A 119 0.23 -3.91 3.43
C CYS A 119 1.68 -3.58 3.05
N ARG A 120 2.20 -4.30 2.05
CA ARG A 120 3.48 -4.09 1.36
C ARG A 120 3.24 -4.20 -0.14
N PRO A 121 4.06 -3.51 -0.99
CA PRO A 121 5.14 -2.55 -0.67
C PRO A 121 4.63 -1.26 0.00
N PRO A 122 5.56 -0.46 0.61
CA PRO A 122 5.21 0.86 1.15
C PRO A 122 4.84 1.85 0.02
N GLY A 123 4.40 3.05 0.37
CA GLY A 123 3.89 3.98 -0.64
C GLY A 123 3.89 5.45 -0.20
N HIS A 124 5.02 5.95 0.32
CA HIS A 124 5.21 7.35 0.68
C HIS A 124 6.35 8.02 -0.07
N HIS A 125 7.31 7.26 -0.62
CA HIS A 125 8.46 7.80 -1.33
C HIS A 125 8.28 7.88 -2.85
N ALA A 126 7.40 7.06 -3.46
CA ALA A 126 7.25 7.06 -4.91
C ALA A 126 6.84 8.44 -5.42
N GLU A 127 7.60 8.96 -6.38
CA GLU A 127 7.29 10.20 -7.08
C GLU A 127 6.27 9.96 -8.20
N GLN A 128 5.84 11.02 -8.86
CA GLN A 128 4.83 10.92 -9.91
C GLN A 128 5.20 9.92 -11.01
N THR A 129 6.48 9.85 -11.39
CA THR A 129 6.99 9.00 -12.48
C THR A 129 8.17 8.13 -12.09
N THR A 130 8.54 8.07 -10.81
CA THR A 130 9.73 7.38 -10.33
C THR A 130 9.40 6.50 -9.13
N PRO A 131 9.53 5.17 -9.23
CA PRO A 131 9.51 4.30 -8.07
C PRO A 131 10.81 4.51 -7.30
N MET A 132 10.74 4.65 -5.97
CA MET A 132 11.92 4.85 -5.13
C MET A 132 11.60 4.58 -3.65
N GLY A 133 12.64 4.42 -2.84
CA GLY A 133 12.48 4.20 -1.39
C GLY A 133 11.58 3.00 -1.10
N PHE A 134 11.78 1.89 -1.81
CA PHE A 134 11.00 0.65 -1.74
C PHE A 134 9.57 0.76 -2.28
N CYS A 135 9.11 1.95 -2.69
CA CYS A 135 7.73 2.24 -3.09
C CYS A 135 7.58 2.15 -4.62
N LEU A 136 6.56 1.41 -5.06
CA LEU A 136 6.18 1.31 -6.48
C LEU A 136 5.19 2.40 -6.87
N PHE A 137 4.23 2.68 -5.98
CA PHE A 137 3.22 3.72 -6.10
C PHE A 137 3.14 4.55 -4.82
N GLY A 138 2.65 5.78 -4.93
CA GLY A 138 2.43 6.69 -3.82
C GLY A 138 1.12 6.42 -3.09
N ASN A 139 1.01 5.32 -2.33
CA ASN A 139 -0.23 4.89 -1.69
C ASN A 139 -0.87 5.98 -0.83
N ALA A 140 -0.06 6.73 -0.05
CA ALA A 140 -0.54 7.82 0.80
C ALA A 140 -1.08 8.99 -0.05
N ALA A 141 -0.38 9.36 -1.12
CA ALA A 141 -0.81 10.41 -2.03
C ALA A 141 -2.09 10.02 -2.78
N ILE A 142 -2.19 8.76 -3.25
CA ILE A 142 -3.39 8.23 -3.91
C ILE A 142 -4.58 8.28 -2.96
N ALA A 143 -4.42 7.83 -1.71
CA ALA A 143 -5.49 7.90 -0.70
C ALA A 143 -5.95 9.33 -0.44
N ALA A 144 -5.02 10.28 -0.33
CA ALA A 144 -5.34 11.70 -0.17
C ALA A 144 -6.10 12.26 -1.38
N ARG A 145 -5.66 11.96 -2.60
CA ARG A 145 -6.33 12.38 -3.84
C ARG A 145 -7.72 11.75 -3.97
N HIS A 146 -7.85 10.47 -3.63
CA HIS A 146 -9.14 9.78 -3.60
C HIS A 146 -10.12 10.47 -2.64
N ALA A 147 -9.69 10.80 -1.42
CA ALA A 147 -10.51 11.53 -0.46
C ALA A 147 -10.98 12.89 -1.00
N MET A 148 -10.12 13.62 -1.70
CA MET A 148 -10.47 14.91 -2.30
C MET A 148 -11.41 14.75 -3.51
N GLU A 149 -11.11 13.84 -4.43
CA GLU A 149 -11.84 13.74 -5.71
C GLU A 149 -13.14 12.95 -5.62
N ARG A 150 -13.19 11.90 -4.79
CA ARG A 150 -14.37 11.04 -4.66
C ARG A 150 -15.30 11.44 -3.53
N HIS A 151 -14.74 12.00 -2.45
CA HIS A 151 -15.53 12.43 -1.28
C HIS A 151 -15.64 13.94 -1.13
N GLY A 152 -15.03 14.72 -2.02
CA GLY A 152 -15.16 16.18 -2.04
C GLY A 152 -14.45 16.89 -0.89
N LEU A 153 -13.47 16.28 -0.26
CA LEU A 153 -12.70 16.96 0.79
C LEU A 153 -11.83 18.06 0.17
N GLU A 154 -11.91 19.25 0.74
CA GLU A 154 -11.12 20.40 0.29
C GLU A 154 -9.66 20.33 0.78
N ARG A 155 -9.43 19.68 1.92
CA ARG A 155 -8.12 19.62 2.59
C ARG A 155 -7.90 18.25 3.19
N VAL A 156 -6.71 17.69 2.93
CA VAL A 156 -6.19 16.46 3.54
C VAL A 156 -4.79 16.73 4.03
N ALA A 157 -4.43 16.24 5.20
CA ALA A 157 -3.08 16.31 5.72
C ALA A 157 -2.45 14.91 5.71
N ILE A 158 -1.18 14.84 5.29
CA ILE A 158 -0.33 13.65 5.43
C ILE A 158 0.72 13.99 6.47
N VAL A 159 0.88 13.13 7.47
CA VAL A 159 1.95 13.23 8.46
C VAL A 159 2.83 12.00 8.28
N ASP A 160 4.06 12.21 7.86
CA ASP A 160 5.08 11.19 7.71
C ASP A 160 6.06 11.29 8.87
N PHE A 161 6.30 10.17 9.54
CA PHE A 161 7.24 10.07 10.66
C PHE A 161 8.27 8.96 10.46
N ASP A 162 8.41 8.49 9.23
CA ASP A 162 9.48 7.58 8.83
C ASP A 162 10.84 8.29 8.89
N VAL A 163 11.90 7.59 9.32
CA VAL A 163 13.24 8.14 9.57
C VAL A 163 14.30 7.31 8.86
#